data_0ca5c5943aaed045c4ab9cb37ed9e868
#
_entry.id   0ca5c5943aaed045c4ab9cb37ed9e868
#
_cell.length_a   1.000
_cell.length_b   1.000
_cell.length_c   1.000
_cell.angle_alpha   90.00
_cell.angle_beta   90.00
_cell.angle_gamma   90.00
#
_symmetry.space_group_name_H-M   'P 1'
#
loop_
_entity.id
_entity.type
_entity.pdbx_description
1 polymer ?
#
loop_
_entity_poly.entity_id
_entity_poly.type
_entity_poly.pdbx_seq_one_letter_code
_entity_poly.pdbx_strand_id
1 'polypeptide(L)'
;MPRRLNEQTVAKQAVAVSAGGAAGAAIVATKVDATGFSRARFIFNIGNPAGTGSLQTGLGVYAAATSGATFSLITGASAAAVTSGVLSGGANNIIVIDVPVSSASPWLQASGSFLNVTPAHGGVVELYSGVNRPPTQAEQQVVVV
;
A
#
# COMPACT_ATOMS: atom_id res chain seq x y z
N MET A 1 -22.80 5.13 29.93
CA MET A 1 -22.03 4.07 29.24
C MET A 1 -21.10 4.74 28.27
N PRO A 2 -19.79 4.66 28.45
CA PRO A 2 -18.91 5.09 27.38
C PRO A 2 -19.21 4.13 26.20
N ARG A 3 -19.75 4.70 25.12
CA ARG A 3 -19.71 3.99 23.85
C ARG A 3 -18.24 3.69 23.61
N ARG A 4 -17.86 2.44 23.68
CA ARG A 4 -16.66 2.01 22.99
C ARG A 4 -16.90 2.49 21.57
N LEU A 5 -16.16 3.51 21.17
CA LEU A 5 -15.92 3.75 19.76
C LEU A 5 -15.42 2.39 19.27
N ASN A 6 -16.29 1.64 18.65
CA ASN A 6 -15.85 0.51 17.86
C ASN A 6 -14.94 1.18 16.84
N GLU A 7 -13.67 1.14 17.13
CA GLU A 7 -12.64 1.36 16.16
C GLU A 7 -12.85 0.26 15.14
N GLN A 8 -13.69 0.55 14.16
CA GLN A 8 -13.94 -0.38 13.07
C GLN A 8 -12.67 -0.35 12.23
N THR A 9 -11.76 -1.21 12.59
CA THR A 9 -10.62 -1.53 11.73
C THR A 9 -11.02 -2.75 10.92
N VAL A 10 -11.02 -2.61 9.62
CA VAL A 10 -11.29 -3.71 8.69
C VAL A 10 -10.04 -3.91 7.85
N ALA A 11 -9.47 -5.11 7.91
CA ALA A 11 -8.37 -5.50 7.05
C ALA A 11 -8.91 -6.15 5.77
N LYS A 12 -8.40 -5.70 4.62
CA LYS A 12 -8.69 -6.26 3.30
C LYS A 12 -7.38 -6.55 2.55
N GLN A 13 -7.41 -7.46 1.60
CA GLN A 13 -6.29 -7.67 0.70
C GLN A 13 -6.14 -6.45 -0.22
N ALA A 14 -4.96 -5.83 -0.23
CA ALA A 14 -4.63 -4.72 -1.10
C ALA A 14 -3.86 -5.17 -2.34
N VAL A 15 -2.98 -6.15 -2.17
CA VAL A 15 -2.17 -6.74 -3.24
C VAL A 15 -2.18 -8.25 -3.08
N ALA A 16 -2.43 -8.97 -4.16
CA ALA A 16 -2.38 -10.42 -4.16
C ALA A 16 -0.96 -10.90 -3.81
N VAL A 17 -0.87 -11.96 -3.02
CA VAL A 17 0.42 -12.59 -2.70
C VAL A 17 1.00 -13.18 -3.97
N SER A 18 2.24 -12.82 -4.25
CA SER A 18 3.02 -13.31 -5.38
C SER A 18 4.31 -13.97 -4.88
N ALA A 19 4.66 -15.09 -5.46
CA ALA A 19 5.95 -15.75 -5.19
C ALA A 19 7.14 -15.03 -5.85
N GLY A 20 6.85 -14.04 -6.71
CA GLY A 20 7.86 -13.35 -7.48
C GLY A 20 8.19 -14.06 -8.81
N GLY A 21 9.18 -13.55 -9.51
CA GLY A 21 9.61 -14.07 -10.82
C GLY A 21 10.89 -13.42 -11.33
N ALA A 22 11.45 -13.99 -12.38
CA ALA A 22 12.72 -13.56 -12.97
C ALA A 22 12.64 -12.26 -13.79
N ALA A 23 11.44 -11.82 -14.15
CA ALA A 23 11.21 -10.58 -14.90
C ALA A 23 10.48 -9.55 -14.02
N GLY A 24 10.74 -8.28 -14.27
CA GLY A 24 9.98 -7.20 -13.63
C GLY A 24 8.51 -7.23 -14.04
N ALA A 25 7.62 -7.04 -13.09
CA ALA A 25 6.18 -7.05 -13.32
C ALA A 25 5.47 -5.92 -12.55
N ALA A 26 4.30 -5.55 -13.05
CA ALA A 26 3.41 -4.66 -12.32
C ALA A 26 2.83 -5.35 -11.08
N ILE A 27 2.60 -4.58 -10.04
CA ILE A 27 1.92 -5.06 -8.84
C ILE A 27 0.44 -5.26 -9.18
N VAL A 28 -0.05 -6.48 -8.93
CA VAL A 28 -1.47 -6.80 -9.12
C VAL A 28 -2.24 -6.35 -7.88
N ALA A 29 -2.85 -5.20 -7.98
CA ALA A 29 -3.58 -4.57 -6.87
C ALA A 29 -5.08 -4.84 -6.93
N THR A 30 -5.66 -5.05 -5.76
CA THR A 30 -7.11 -5.16 -5.58
C THR A 30 -7.69 -3.75 -5.39
N LYS A 31 -8.82 -3.49 -6.03
CA LYS A 31 -9.60 -2.27 -5.77
C LYS A 31 -10.36 -2.43 -4.46
N VAL A 32 -10.22 -1.46 -3.59
CA VAL A 32 -10.77 -1.50 -2.23
C VAL A 32 -11.81 -0.42 -2.05
N ASP A 33 -13.02 -0.80 -1.68
CA ASP A 33 -14.05 0.14 -1.24
C ASP A 33 -13.80 0.52 0.22
N ALA A 34 -13.48 1.79 0.45
CA ALA A 34 -13.24 2.41 1.74
C ALA A 34 -14.39 3.33 2.19
N THR A 35 -15.58 3.20 1.58
CA THR A 35 -16.76 3.98 1.96
C THR A 35 -17.06 3.82 3.45
N GLY A 36 -17.25 4.95 4.14
CA GLY A 36 -17.55 4.97 5.58
C GLY A 36 -16.34 4.99 6.50
N PHE A 37 -15.14 4.87 5.95
CA PHE A 37 -13.89 5.01 6.71
C PHE A 37 -13.25 6.38 6.44
N SER A 38 -12.48 6.87 7.41
CA SER A 38 -11.80 8.16 7.29
C SER A 38 -10.37 8.02 6.82
N ARG A 39 -9.77 6.86 7.03
CA ARG A 39 -8.38 6.59 6.65
C ARG A 39 -8.19 5.16 6.16
N ALA A 40 -7.16 4.98 5.35
CA ALA A 40 -6.70 3.68 4.88
C ALA A 40 -5.18 3.58 5.05
N ARG A 41 -4.72 2.51 5.68
CA ARG A 41 -3.32 2.20 5.88
C ARG A 41 -2.96 0.99 5.04
N PHE A 42 -2.19 1.21 4.00
CA PHE A 42 -1.64 0.16 3.15
C PHE A 42 -0.32 -0.33 3.73
N ILE A 43 -0.20 -1.63 3.90
CA ILE A 43 1.00 -2.30 4.42
C ILE A 43 1.45 -3.30 3.36
N PHE A 44 2.62 -3.07 2.80
CA PHE A 44 3.22 -3.93 1.79
C PHE A 44 4.41 -4.66 2.38
N ASN A 45 4.44 -5.95 2.17
CA ASN A 45 5.59 -6.78 2.49
C ASN A 45 6.24 -7.20 1.16
N ILE A 46 7.49 -6.82 0.98
CA ILE A 46 8.27 -7.11 -0.22
C ILE A 46 9.48 -7.91 0.21
N GLY A 47 9.54 -9.15 -0.25
CA GLY A 47 10.65 -10.06 0.04
C GLY A 47 11.94 -9.59 -0.60
N ASN A 48 13.03 -10.22 -0.22
CA ASN A 48 14.34 -9.96 -0.80
C ASN A 48 14.36 -10.39 -2.28
N PRO A 49 14.64 -9.47 -3.22
CA PRO A 49 14.84 -9.86 -4.60
C PRO A 49 16.15 -10.64 -4.74
N ALA A 50 16.11 -11.74 -5.45
CA ALA A 50 17.32 -12.42 -5.90
C ALA A 50 18.00 -11.54 -6.96
N GLY A 51 18.98 -10.76 -6.58
CA GLY A 51 19.70 -9.85 -7.46
C GLY A 51 19.33 -8.37 -7.28
N THR A 52 19.49 -7.57 -8.32
CA THR A 52 19.27 -6.12 -8.31
C THR A 52 17.81 -5.72 -8.64
N GLY A 53 16.85 -6.33 -7.96
CA GLY A 53 15.45 -5.95 -8.10
C GLY A 53 15.17 -4.59 -7.45
N SER A 54 14.43 -3.75 -8.13
CA SER A 54 14.00 -2.45 -7.62
C SER A 54 12.56 -2.14 -8.01
N LEU A 55 11.90 -1.28 -7.25
CA LEU A 55 10.65 -0.67 -7.71
C LEU A 55 10.98 0.30 -8.86
N GLN A 56 10.46 0.01 -10.05
CA GLN A 56 10.66 0.84 -11.24
C GLN A 56 9.84 2.13 -11.16
N THR A 57 8.56 1.99 -10.85
CA THR A 57 7.69 3.10 -10.52
C THR A 57 7.38 3.01 -9.04
N GLY A 58 7.53 4.10 -8.32
CA GLY A 58 7.27 4.13 -6.89
C GLY A 58 5.90 3.54 -6.58
N LEU A 59 5.84 2.75 -5.53
CA LEU A 59 4.59 2.25 -5.00
C LEU A 59 3.74 3.44 -4.55
N GLY A 60 2.53 3.55 -5.06
CA GLY A 60 1.60 4.64 -4.74
C GLY A 60 0.20 4.14 -4.45
N VAL A 61 -0.59 4.98 -3.78
CA VAL A 61 -2.01 4.77 -3.55
C VAL A 61 -2.82 5.76 -4.39
N TYR A 62 -3.77 5.24 -5.11
CA TYR A 62 -4.62 5.94 -6.06
C TYR A 62 -6.06 5.87 -5.60
N ALA A 63 -6.84 6.88 -5.91
CA ALA A 63 -8.25 6.96 -5.55
C ALA A 63 -9.14 7.22 -6.75
N ALA A 64 -10.39 6.76 -6.68
CA ALA A 64 -11.42 6.99 -7.67
C ALA A 64 -12.82 7.10 -7.04
N ALA A 65 -13.75 7.74 -7.74
CA ALA A 65 -15.13 7.88 -7.29
C ALA A 65 -15.89 6.55 -7.30
N THR A 66 -15.56 5.66 -8.25
CA THR A 66 -16.16 4.32 -8.38
C THR A 66 -15.09 3.30 -8.77
N SER A 67 -15.39 2.02 -8.61
CA SER A 67 -14.49 0.92 -9.02
C SER A 67 -14.17 0.88 -10.51
N GLY A 68 -15.00 1.46 -11.34
CA GLY A 68 -14.83 1.52 -12.80
C GLY A 68 -14.20 2.81 -13.32
N ALA A 69 -14.02 3.82 -12.45
CA ALA A 69 -13.43 5.09 -12.85
C ALA A 69 -11.90 5.02 -12.97
N THR A 70 -11.33 6.05 -13.58
CA THR A 70 -9.88 6.22 -13.61
C THR A 70 -9.37 6.56 -12.22
N PHE A 71 -8.39 5.82 -11.76
CA PHE A 71 -7.73 6.05 -10.48
C PHE A 71 -6.63 7.10 -10.64
N SER A 72 -6.63 8.08 -9.77
CA SER A 72 -5.63 9.15 -9.73
C SER A 72 -4.80 9.06 -8.47
N LEU A 73 -3.49 9.33 -8.57
CA LEU A 73 -2.59 9.31 -7.43
C LEU A 73 -3.06 10.32 -6.37
N ILE A 74 -3.20 9.85 -5.14
CA ILE A 74 -3.40 10.75 -4.00
C ILE A 74 -2.10 11.53 -3.80
N THR A 75 -2.20 12.86 -3.77
CA THR A 75 -1.02 13.74 -3.63
C THR A 75 -0.20 13.34 -2.40
N GLY A 76 1.08 13.09 -2.60
CA GLY A 76 1.99 12.67 -1.55
C GLY A 76 1.96 11.17 -1.21
N ALA A 77 0.95 10.42 -1.65
CA ALA A 77 0.79 8.99 -1.34
C ALA A 77 1.66 8.09 -2.24
N SER A 78 2.92 8.44 -2.38
CA SER A 78 3.87 7.68 -3.19
C SER A 78 5.16 7.42 -2.42
N ALA A 79 5.56 6.16 -2.40
CA ALA A 79 6.87 5.74 -1.91
C ALA A 79 7.94 5.86 -3.03
N ALA A 80 7.94 6.97 -3.75
CA ALA A 80 8.87 7.22 -4.87
C ALA A 80 10.35 7.15 -4.45
N ALA A 81 10.64 7.32 -3.17
CA ALA A 81 11.99 7.20 -2.63
C ALA A 81 12.47 5.76 -2.43
N VAL A 82 11.61 4.76 -2.64
CA VAL A 82 12.02 3.35 -2.68
C VAL A 82 12.62 3.07 -4.06
N THR A 83 13.62 3.84 -4.39
CA THR A 83 14.46 3.58 -5.55
C THR A 83 15.45 2.47 -5.23
N SER A 84 16.02 1.93 -6.25
CA SER A 84 16.90 0.76 -6.40
C SER A 84 17.86 0.39 -5.25
N GLY A 85 18.09 1.24 -4.28
CA GLY A 85 18.98 0.96 -3.16
C GLY A 85 18.33 0.31 -1.94
N VAL A 86 17.01 0.40 -1.80
CA VAL A 86 16.29 -0.03 -0.59
C VAL A 86 15.90 -1.50 -0.64
N LEU A 87 15.72 -2.05 -1.84
CA LEU A 87 15.39 -3.46 -2.02
C LEU A 87 16.65 -4.35 -2.20
N SER A 88 17.82 -3.77 -2.26
CA SER A 88 19.06 -4.52 -2.36
C SER A 88 19.61 -4.78 -0.96
N GLY A 89 19.76 -6.01 -0.58
CA GLY A 89 20.55 -6.29 0.59
C GLY A 89 20.00 -7.30 1.60
N GLY A 90 19.27 -8.29 1.18
CA GLY A 90 19.03 -9.47 2.00
C GLY A 90 17.97 -9.33 3.09
N ALA A 91 17.19 -8.25 3.10
CA ALA A 91 16.12 -8.04 4.07
C ALA A 91 14.74 -7.97 3.40
N ASN A 92 13.73 -8.42 4.11
CA ASN A 92 12.34 -8.15 3.76
C ASN A 92 12.05 -6.66 4.01
N ASN A 93 11.33 -6.05 3.09
CA ASN A 93 10.99 -4.62 3.16
C ASN A 93 9.51 -4.47 3.50
N ILE A 94 9.22 -3.69 4.53
CA ILE A 94 7.86 -3.31 4.87
C ILE A 94 7.67 -1.84 4.50
N ILE A 95 6.71 -1.56 3.62
CA ILE A 95 6.35 -0.21 3.21
C ILE A 95 4.94 0.07 3.71
N VAL A 96 4.77 1.18 4.40
CA VAL A 96 3.47 1.61 4.91
C VAL A 96 3.10 2.94 4.28
N ILE A 97 1.91 3.02 3.69
CA ILE A 97 1.34 4.25 3.15
C ILE A 97 -0.01 4.47 3.81
N ASP A 98 -0.13 5.52 4.60
CA ASP A 98 -1.35 5.90 5.33
C ASP A 98 -1.97 7.12 4.66
N VAL A 99 -3.19 6.98 4.14
CA VAL A 99 -3.88 8.01 3.36
C VAL A 99 -5.24 8.38 3.96
N PRO A 100 -5.68 9.64 3.82
CA PRO A 100 -7.07 9.99 4.10
C PRO A 100 -7.99 9.40 3.03
N VAL A 101 -9.18 9.01 3.43
CA VAL A 101 -10.25 8.57 2.52
C VAL A 101 -11.17 9.75 2.24
N SER A 102 -11.32 10.10 0.98
CA SER A 102 -12.27 11.13 0.54
C SER A 102 -13.64 10.51 0.25
N SER A 103 -14.71 11.12 0.75
CA SER A 103 -16.07 10.69 0.42
C SER A 103 -16.40 10.83 -1.07
N ALA A 104 -15.73 11.74 -1.79
CA ALA A 104 -15.88 11.90 -3.23
C ALA A 104 -15.12 10.83 -4.04
N SER A 105 -14.11 10.18 -3.44
CA SER A 105 -13.26 9.18 -4.09
C SER A 105 -12.93 8.06 -3.11
N PRO A 106 -13.92 7.26 -2.70
CA PRO A 106 -13.74 6.25 -1.64
C PRO A 106 -13.09 4.95 -2.15
N TRP A 107 -12.94 4.77 -3.46
CA TRP A 107 -12.29 3.60 -4.02
C TRP A 107 -10.80 3.81 -4.08
N LEU A 108 -10.05 2.88 -3.50
CA LEU A 108 -8.60 2.94 -3.39
C LEU A 108 -7.94 1.76 -4.12
N GLN A 109 -6.78 2.01 -4.67
CA GLN A 109 -5.97 0.98 -5.32
C GLN A 109 -4.49 1.32 -5.16
N ALA A 110 -3.67 0.32 -4.81
CA ALA A 110 -2.23 0.45 -4.91
C ALA A 110 -1.77 0.29 -6.36
N SER A 111 -0.68 0.91 -6.73
CA SER A 111 -0.03 0.70 -8.03
C SER A 111 1.46 0.88 -7.91
N GLY A 112 2.20 0.11 -8.67
CA GLY A 112 3.64 0.13 -8.78
C GLY A 112 4.13 -0.97 -9.70
N SER A 113 5.42 -0.99 -9.98
CA SER A 113 6.03 -2.07 -10.77
C SER A 113 7.46 -2.31 -10.34
N PHE A 114 7.91 -3.54 -10.52
CA PHE A 114 9.29 -3.94 -10.29
C PHE A 114 10.10 -3.87 -11.59
N LEU A 115 11.39 -3.57 -11.46
CA LEU A 115 12.36 -3.58 -12.55
C LEU A 115 13.24 -4.81 -12.42
N ASN A 116 13.50 -5.47 -13.53
CA ASN A 116 14.38 -6.62 -13.72
C ASN A 116 13.89 -7.91 -13.03
N VAL A 117 13.62 -7.87 -11.74
CA VAL A 117 13.18 -9.02 -10.94
C VAL A 117 11.96 -8.62 -10.15
N THR A 118 10.96 -9.48 -10.10
CA THR A 118 9.81 -9.32 -9.21
C THR A 118 10.06 -10.13 -7.94
N PRO A 119 10.29 -9.50 -6.78
CA PRO A 119 10.42 -10.22 -5.52
C PRO A 119 9.08 -10.81 -5.09
N ALA A 120 9.10 -11.79 -4.20
CA ALA A 120 7.90 -12.21 -3.50
C ALA A 120 7.29 -10.99 -2.78
N HIS A 121 6.01 -10.78 -2.91
CA HIS A 121 5.35 -9.60 -2.34
C HIS A 121 3.87 -9.87 -2.05
N GLY A 122 3.31 -9.00 -1.24
CA GLY A 122 1.88 -8.95 -0.96
C GLY A 122 1.56 -7.71 -0.16
N GLY A 123 0.29 -7.45 0.05
CA GLY A 123 -0.12 -6.29 0.82
C GLY A 123 -1.54 -6.38 1.35
N VAL A 124 -1.74 -5.76 2.49
CA VAL A 124 -3.04 -5.59 3.11
C VAL A 124 -3.35 -4.10 3.26
N VAL A 125 -4.61 -3.76 3.34
CA VAL A 125 -5.05 -2.43 3.73
C VAL A 125 -5.91 -2.53 4.97
N GLU A 126 -5.61 -1.71 5.94
CA GLU A 126 -6.42 -1.49 7.14
C GLU A 126 -7.25 -0.22 6.93
N LEU A 127 -8.57 -0.39 6.91
CA LEU A 127 -9.51 0.72 6.89
C LEU A 127 -9.92 1.04 8.31
N TYR A 128 -9.85 2.30 8.71
CA TYR A 128 -10.21 2.70 10.06
C TYR A 128 -10.87 4.06 10.12
N SER A 129 -11.68 4.22 11.16
CA SER A 129 -12.37 5.47 11.47
C SER A 129 -11.99 5.87 12.88
N GLY A 130 -11.41 7.04 13.05
CA GLY A 130 -11.03 7.53 14.36
C GLY A 130 -9.76 8.37 14.34
N VAL A 131 -9.49 9.00 15.48
CA VAL A 131 -8.35 9.92 15.64
C VAL A 131 -7.07 9.15 16.01
N ASN A 132 -7.21 7.93 16.49
CA ASN A 132 -6.08 7.11 16.91
C ASN A 132 -5.54 6.32 15.73
N ARG A 133 -4.36 6.69 15.30
CA ARG A 133 -3.59 5.88 14.35
C ARG A 133 -3.17 4.58 15.01
N PRO A 134 -3.20 3.45 14.30
CA PRO A 134 -2.48 2.27 14.76
C PRO A 134 -1.04 2.64 15.12
N PRO A 135 -0.47 2.08 16.20
CA PRO A 135 0.90 2.39 16.57
C PRO A 135 1.85 2.08 15.40
N THR A 136 2.69 3.02 15.07
CA THR A 136 3.77 2.82 14.10
C THR A 136 4.75 1.82 14.69
N GLN A 137 4.93 0.70 13.99
CA GLN A 137 6.04 -0.21 14.27
C GLN A 137 7.31 0.33 13.59
N ALA A 138 8.46 -0.21 13.94
CA ALA A 138 9.72 0.11 13.27
C ALA A 138 9.68 -0.45 11.85
N GLU A 139 9.24 0.38 10.92
CA GLU A 139 9.11 0.06 9.51
C GLU A 139 10.28 0.65 8.74
N GLN A 140 10.66 -0.01 7.66
CA GLN A 140 11.76 0.46 6.82
C GLN A 140 11.42 1.76 6.10
N GLN A 141 10.17 1.96 5.74
CA GLN A 141 9.65 3.20 5.19
C GLN A 141 8.19 3.41 5.57
N VAL A 142 7.87 4.59 6.06
CA VAL A 142 6.50 5.03 6.35
C VAL A 142 6.23 6.30 5.56
N VAL A 143 5.17 6.30 4.78
CA VAL A 143 4.64 7.49 4.11
C VAL A 143 3.27 7.79 4.71
N VAL A 144 3.12 8.98 5.29
CA VAL A 144 1.86 9.46 5.84
C VAL A 144 1.42 10.70 5.08
N VAL A 145 0.19 10.70 4.62
CA VAL A 145 -0.42 11.77 3.84
C VAL A 145 -1.57 12.43 4.60
#